data_1c18b0ebb6e705d41b1d9fcd13fa0557
#
_entry.id   1c18b0ebb6e705d41b1d9fcd13fa0557
#
_cell.length_a   1.000
_cell.length_b   1.000
_cell.length_c   1.000
_cell.angle_alpha   90.00
_cell.angle_beta   90.00
_cell.angle_gamma   90.00
#
_symmetry.space_group_name_H-M   'P 1'
#
loop_
_entity.id
_entity.type
_entity.pdbx_description
1 polymer ?
#
loop_
_entity_poly.entity_id
_entity_poly.type
_entity_poly.pdbx_seq_one_letter_code
_entity_poly.pdbx_strand_id
1 'polypeptide(L)'
;MIKLILASKSKVRKEILDKNNIISEVEPSNVDEDIIKKSLIKEKASPKAISKNLAELKANKVSKKKNENLVLGADSVIDLNGELISKPKDRKEALEILKKLNGKKHNLISSVCISINGAMVWNYTDTAILTMKDISEEGLKEYLSKISDEALYAYNVYQIEGDGRNLFLHIEGDEDTIMRLPIKKIKEYLNNYK
;
A
#
# COMPACT_ATOMS: atom_id res chain seq x y z
N MET A 1 -1.83 24.32 -14.84
CA MET A 1 -1.18 22.98 -14.64
C MET A 1 -1.76 22.44 -13.34
N ILE A 2 -2.41 21.29 -13.38
CA ILE A 2 -3.05 20.70 -12.20
C ILE A 2 -1.96 20.26 -11.24
N LYS A 3 -2.01 20.73 -9.99
CA LYS A 3 -1.07 20.38 -8.95
C LYS A 3 -1.60 19.16 -8.20
N LEU A 4 -0.87 18.04 -8.27
CA LEU A 4 -1.20 16.84 -7.49
C LEU A 4 -0.52 16.91 -6.13
N ILE A 5 -1.26 16.57 -5.08
CA ILE A 5 -0.72 16.44 -3.72
C ILE A 5 -0.80 14.97 -3.33
N LEU A 6 0.32 14.37 -2.90
CA LEU A 6 0.38 13.01 -2.38
C LEU A 6 0.16 13.03 -0.86
N ALA A 7 -0.99 12.52 -0.41
CA ALA A 7 -1.35 12.41 1.00
C ALA A 7 -0.70 11.19 1.69
N SER A 8 0.61 11.04 1.55
CA SER A 8 1.36 9.88 2.04
C SER A 8 2.78 10.25 2.47
N LYS A 9 3.30 9.59 3.53
CA LYS A 9 4.71 9.68 3.95
C LYS A 9 5.63 8.75 3.15
N SER A 10 5.09 7.91 2.27
CA SER A 10 5.85 6.90 1.54
C SER A 10 6.75 7.55 0.49
N LYS A 11 8.06 7.49 0.72
CA LYS A 11 9.09 7.90 -0.27
C LYS A 11 8.93 7.12 -1.58
N VAL A 12 8.66 5.82 -1.48
CA VAL A 12 8.49 4.93 -2.64
C VAL A 12 7.36 5.40 -3.55
N ARG A 13 6.20 5.75 -2.99
CA ARG A 13 5.09 6.27 -3.80
C ARG A 13 5.46 7.60 -4.48
N LYS A 14 6.20 8.46 -3.80
CA LYS A 14 6.71 9.71 -4.41
C LYS A 14 7.66 9.40 -5.57
N GLU A 15 8.61 8.48 -5.37
CA GLU A 15 9.54 8.06 -6.41
C GLU A 15 8.84 7.44 -7.64
N ILE A 16 7.78 6.64 -7.41
CA ILE A 16 6.97 6.08 -8.50
C ILE A 16 6.29 7.20 -9.30
N LEU A 17 5.71 8.20 -8.64
CA LEU A 17 5.12 9.35 -9.32
C LEU A 17 6.16 10.11 -10.13
N ASP A 18 7.33 10.39 -9.55
CA ASP A 18 8.42 11.11 -10.21
C ASP A 18 8.97 10.36 -11.43
N LYS A 19 9.25 9.07 -11.31
CA LYS A 19 9.66 8.19 -12.42
C LYS A 19 8.64 8.16 -13.56
N ASN A 20 7.39 8.46 -13.26
CA ASN A 20 6.31 8.51 -14.23
C ASN A 20 5.98 9.94 -14.70
N ASN A 21 6.83 10.92 -14.40
CA ASN A 21 6.67 12.33 -14.75
C ASN A 21 5.38 12.97 -14.19
N ILE A 22 4.90 12.48 -13.04
CA ILE A 22 3.78 13.08 -12.33
C ILE A 22 4.32 13.98 -11.23
N ILE A 23 4.32 15.28 -11.50
CA ILE A 23 4.76 16.29 -10.53
C ILE A 23 3.78 16.32 -9.36
N SER A 24 4.27 16.06 -8.16
CA SER A 24 3.45 16.06 -6.97
C SER A 24 4.17 16.69 -5.77
N GLU A 25 3.40 17.33 -4.90
CA GLU A 25 3.85 17.72 -3.57
C GLU A 25 3.48 16.65 -2.55
N VAL A 26 4.27 16.50 -1.49
CA VAL A 26 3.99 15.57 -0.40
C VAL A 26 3.39 16.34 0.77
N GLU A 27 2.18 15.95 1.19
CA GLU A 27 1.50 16.46 2.37
C GLU A 27 0.96 15.27 3.18
N PRO A 28 1.66 14.80 4.23
CA PRO A 28 1.22 13.65 5.00
C PRO A 28 -0.15 13.86 5.64
N SER A 29 -1.03 12.88 5.48
CA SER A 29 -2.41 12.95 6.00
C SER A 29 -2.49 12.93 7.53
N ASN A 30 -1.50 12.32 8.21
CA ASN A 30 -1.49 12.11 9.66
C ASN A 30 -2.82 11.50 10.18
N VAL A 31 -3.32 10.51 9.46
CA VAL A 31 -4.46 9.68 9.88
C VAL A 31 -3.95 8.63 10.84
N ASP A 32 -4.67 8.39 11.93
CA ASP A 32 -4.40 7.28 12.84
C ASP A 32 -4.94 5.98 12.23
N GLU A 33 -4.07 5.33 11.43
CA GLU A 33 -4.45 4.13 10.71
C GLU A 33 -4.80 2.96 11.63
N ASP A 34 -4.17 2.87 12.80
CA ASP A 34 -4.38 1.73 13.72
C ASP A 34 -5.75 1.80 14.39
N ILE A 35 -6.19 2.98 14.78
CA ILE A 35 -7.54 3.19 15.32
C ILE A 35 -8.58 2.85 14.27
N ILE A 36 -8.41 3.33 13.03
CA ILE A 36 -9.34 3.09 11.94
C ILE A 36 -9.40 1.60 11.58
N LYS A 37 -8.25 0.93 11.43
CA LYS A 37 -8.19 -0.51 11.17
C LYS A 37 -8.91 -1.31 12.25
N LYS A 38 -8.64 -1.00 13.52
CA LYS A 38 -9.32 -1.67 14.65
C LYS A 38 -10.84 -1.51 14.62
N SER A 39 -11.33 -0.31 14.29
CA SER A 39 -12.77 -0.06 14.16
C SER A 39 -13.37 -0.88 13.02
N LEU A 40 -12.79 -0.80 11.83
CA LEU A 40 -13.28 -1.51 10.65
C LEU A 40 -13.22 -3.04 10.79
N ILE A 41 -12.20 -3.57 11.48
CA ILE A 41 -12.12 -5.01 11.81
C ILE A 41 -13.26 -5.43 12.75
N LYS A 42 -13.58 -4.63 13.76
CA LYS A 42 -14.74 -4.90 14.64
C LYS A 42 -16.06 -4.94 13.86
N GLU A 43 -16.19 -4.11 12.84
CA GLU A 43 -17.33 -4.08 11.92
C GLU A 43 -17.28 -5.19 10.85
N LYS A 44 -16.30 -6.11 10.94
CA LYS A 44 -16.08 -7.22 9.98
C LYS A 44 -15.84 -6.76 8.57
N ALA A 45 -15.27 -5.56 8.38
CA ALA A 45 -14.88 -5.08 7.07
C ALA A 45 -13.77 -5.96 6.47
N SER A 46 -13.87 -6.27 5.19
CA SER A 46 -12.84 -7.03 4.48
C SER A 46 -11.54 -6.23 4.35
N PRO A 47 -10.36 -6.88 4.21
CA PRO A 47 -9.10 -6.19 3.97
C PRO A 47 -9.17 -5.21 2.78
N LYS A 48 -9.89 -5.57 1.72
CA LYS A 48 -10.14 -4.69 0.56
C LYS A 48 -10.92 -3.44 0.95
N ALA A 49 -11.97 -3.58 1.75
CA ALA A 49 -12.75 -2.43 2.22
C ALA A 49 -11.90 -1.53 3.14
N ILE A 50 -11.07 -2.11 4.00
CA ILE A 50 -10.15 -1.37 4.88
C ILE A 50 -9.14 -0.56 4.08
N SER A 51 -8.48 -1.17 3.08
CA SER A 51 -7.53 -0.47 2.21
C SER A 51 -8.19 0.70 1.47
N LYS A 52 -9.37 0.48 0.90
CA LYS A 52 -10.15 1.52 0.19
C LYS A 52 -10.50 2.68 1.12
N ASN A 53 -11.03 2.39 2.32
CA ASN A 53 -11.37 3.41 3.31
C ASN A 53 -10.16 4.24 3.72
N LEU A 54 -9.01 3.60 3.99
CA LEU A 54 -7.79 4.30 4.38
C LEU A 54 -7.26 5.21 3.27
N ALA A 55 -7.28 4.76 2.01
CA ALA A 55 -6.89 5.59 0.88
C ALA A 55 -7.77 6.83 0.77
N GLU A 56 -9.10 6.65 0.89
CA GLU A 56 -10.08 7.75 0.85
C GLU A 56 -9.91 8.72 2.02
N LEU A 57 -9.82 8.23 3.24
CA LEU A 57 -9.65 9.07 4.43
C LEU A 57 -8.38 9.93 4.35
N LYS A 58 -7.27 9.35 3.85
CA LYS A 58 -6.02 10.09 3.63
C LYS A 58 -6.21 11.22 2.62
N ALA A 59 -6.83 10.93 1.48
CA ALA A 59 -7.10 11.92 0.44
C ALA A 59 -8.05 13.02 0.94
N ASN A 60 -9.20 12.64 1.51
CA ASN A 60 -10.21 13.57 2.00
C ASN A 60 -9.67 14.51 3.08
N LYS A 61 -8.88 13.99 4.03
CA LYS A 61 -8.31 14.78 5.13
C LYS A 61 -7.39 15.89 4.65
N VAL A 62 -6.54 15.59 3.66
CA VAL A 62 -5.60 16.58 3.10
C VAL A 62 -6.35 17.54 2.18
N SER A 63 -7.26 17.05 1.33
CA SER A 63 -7.97 17.89 0.37
C SER A 63 -8.90 18.92 1.02
N LYS A 64 -9.39 18.69 2.24
CA LYS A 64 -10.10 19.70 3.04
C LYS A 64 -9.26 20.93 3.37
N LYS A 65 -7.93 20.79 3.40
CA LYS A 65 -7.00 21.86 3.71
C LYS A 65 -6.34 22.48 2.47
N LYS A 66 -6.45 21.79 1.33
CA LYS A 66 -5.79 22.12 0.07
C LYS A 66 -6.85 22.31 -1.02
N ASN A 67 -7.67 23.33 -0.86
CA ASN A 67 -8.76 23.63 -1.78
C ASN A 67 -8.29 23.67 -3.24
N GLU A 68 -9.13 23.20 -4.14
CA GLU A 68 -8.94 23.19 -5.61
C GLU A 68 -7.76 22.34 -6.11
N ASN A 69 -7.04 21.65 -5.21
CA ASN A 69 -5.99 20.72 -5.62
C ASN A 69 -6.52 19.28 -5.68
N LEU A 70 -5.97 18.52 -6.64
CA LEU A 70 -6.15 17.07 -6.65
C LEU A 70 -5.28 16.46 -5.56
N VAL A 71 -5.88 15.69 -4.66
CA VAL A 71 -5.16 15.01 -3.59
C VAL A 71 -5.26 13.50 -3.75
N LEU A 72 -4.11 12.84 -3.91
CA LEU A 72 -3.97 11.40 -4.05
C LEU A 72 -3.69 10.77 -2.68
N GLY A 73 -4.63 9.99 -2.19
CA GLY A 73 -4.44 9.06 -1.07
C GLY A 73 -4.18 7.65 -1.59
N ALA A 74 -3.37 6.89 -0.86
CA ALA A 74 -3.09 5.51 -1.21
C ALA A 74 -2.90 4.66 0.05
N ASP A 75 -3.36 3.41 -0.04
CA ASP A 75 -3.15 2.40 0.99
C ASP A 75 -2.90 1.04 0.34
N SER A 76 -2.12 0.18 1.02
CA SER A 76 -1.88 -1.19 0.57
C SER A 76 -1.86 -2.13 1.76
N VAL A 77 -2.54 -3.25 1.62
CA VAL A 77 -2.69 -4.26 2.67
C VAL A 77 -2.39 -5.66 2.15
N ILE A 78 -1.98 -6.54 3.04
CA ILE A 78 -1.87 -7.98 2.78
C ILE A 78 -3.11 -8.64 3.36
N ASP A 79 -3.75 -9.47 2.55
CA ASP A 79 -4.92 -10.27 2.91
C ASP A 79 -4.57 -11.76 2.81
N LEU A 80 -4.59 -12.45 3.94
CA LEU A 80 -4.44 -13.89 4.00
C LEU A 80 -5.80 -14.52 4.34
N ASN A 81 -6.51 -15.00 3.32
CA ASN A 81 -7.81 -15.65 3.47
C ASN A 81 -8.85 -14.83 4.25
N GLY A 82 -8.93 -13.53 4.01
CA GLY A 82 -9.85 -12.62 4.69
C GLY A 82 -9.27 -11.99 5.97
N GLU A 83 -8.09 -12.42 6.41
CA GLU A 83 -7.40 -11.81 7.53
C GLU A 83 -6.46 -10.69 7.08
N LEU A 84 -6.65 -9.51 7.65
CA LEU A 84 -5.74 -8.37 7.44
C LEU A 84 -4.41 -8.63 8.15
N ILE A 85 -3.33 -8.68 7.39
CA ILE A 85 -1.97 -8.74 7.93
C ILE A 85 -1.44 -7.31 8.11
N SER A 86 -1.30 -6.91 9.35
CA SER A 86 -0.78 -5.59 9.73
C SER A 86 0.74 -5.52 9.57
N LYS A 87 1.28 -4.30 9.55
CA LYS A 87 2.73 -4.08 9.58
C LYS A 87 3.30 -4.56 10.91
N PRO A 88 4.49 -5.18 10.91
CA PRO A 88 5.15 -5.63 12.13
C PRO A 88 5.57 -4.42 12.98
N LYS A 89 5.60 -4.59 14.28
CA LYS A 89 6.12 -3.61 15.24
C LYS A 89 7.63 -3.74 15.42
N ASP A 90 8.13 -4.95 15.25
CA ASP A 90 9.53 -5.30 15.40
C ASP A 90 9.91 -6.49 14.50
N ARG A 91 11.20 -6.86 14.49
CA ARG A 91 11.71 -7.97 13.69
C ARG A 91 11.18 -9.33 14.13
N LYS A 92 10.83 -9.49 15.40
CA LYS A 92 10.25 -10.74 15.91
C LYS A 92 8.85 -10.94 15.33
N GLU A 93 8.02 -9.90 15.39
CA GLU A 93 6.68 -9.92 14.78
C GLU A 93 6.78 -10.10 13.25
N ALA A 94 7.78 -9.49 12.60
CA ALA A 94 8.02 -9.70 11.17
C ALA A 94 8.31 -11.16 10.83
N LEU A 95 9.11 -11.86 11.64
CA LEU A 95 9.36 -13.28 11.46
C LEU A 95 8.09 -14.11 11.61
N GLU A 96 7.26 -13.82 12.61
CA GLU A 96 5.98 -14.52 12.80
C GLU A 96 5.01 -14.29 11.63
N ILE A 97 4.98 -13.07 11.09
CA ILE A 97 4.19 -12.77 9.88
C ILE A 97 4.72 -13.56 8.68
N LEU A 98 6.04 -13.61 8.47
CA LEU A 98 6.63 -14.39 7.38
C LEU A 98 6.34 -15.89 7.53
N LYS A 99 6.44 -16.45 8.75
CA LYS A 99 6.05 -17.84 9.03
C LYS A 99 4.57 -18.08 8.72
N LYS A 100 3.71 -17.12 9.04
CA LYS A 100 2.27 -17.20 8.77
C LYS A 100 1.95 -17.23 7.27
N LEU A 101 2.72 -16.49 6.45
CA LEU A 101 2.60 -16.42 4.99
C LEU A 101 3.32 -17.56 4.28
N ASN A 102 4.28 -18.21 4.94
CA ASN A 102 5.18 -19.20 4.37
C ASN A 102 4.43 -20.35 3.68
N GLY A 103 4.81 -20.69 2.46
CA GLY A 103 4.17 -21.72 1.64
C GLY A 103 2.73 -21.41 1.23
N LYS A 104 2.21 -20.22 1.49
CA LYS A 104 0.80 -19.89 1.24
C LYS A 104 0.62 -18.87 0.13
N LYS A 105 -0.58 -18.92 -0.45
CA LYS A 105 -1.11 -17.89 -1.35
C LYS A 105 -1.79 -16.80 -0.52
N HIS A 106 -1.53 -15.53 -0.85
CA HIS A 106 -2.17 -14.38 -0.23
C HIS A 106 -2.35 -13.25 -1.24
N ASN A 107 -3.17 -12.27 -0.91
CA ASN A 107 -3.43 -11.11 -1.73
C ASN A 107 -2.64 -9.88 -1.25
N LEU A 108 -2.09 -9.13 -2.20
CA LEU A 108 -1.62 -7.77 -2.00
C LEU A 108 -2.63 -6.82 -2.64
N ILE A 109 -3.35 -6.08 -1.82
CA ILE A 109 -4.41 -5.17 -2.26
C ILE A 109 -3.88 -3.75 -2.20
N SER A 110 -3.97 -3.04 -3.32
CA SER A 110 -3.55 -1.65 -3.45
C SER A 110 -4.72 -0.76 -3.85
N SER A 111 -5.01 0.23 -3.01
CA SER A 111 -6.12 1.17 -3.19
C SER A 111 -5.60 2.58 -3.32
N VAL A 112 -6.18 3.33 -4.25
CA VAL A 112 -5.92 4.75 -4.46
C VAL A 112 -7.23 5.53 -4.51
N CYS A 113 -7.19 6.77 -4.08
CA CYS A 113 -8.32 7.69 -4.09
C CYS A 113 -7.83 9.09 -4.47
N ILE A 114 -8.55 9.77 -5.34
CA ILE A 114 -8.33 11.20 -5.61
C ILE A 114 -9.52 11.97 -5.05
N SER A 115 -9.22 13.02 -4.29
CA SER A 115 -10.21 13.89 -3.65
C SER A 115 -9.93 15.34 -3.94
N ILE A 116 -11.01 16.15 -3.97
CA ILE A 116 -10.99 17.61 -4.07
C ILE A 116 -11.94 18.15 -3.00
N ASN A 117 -11.55 19.23 -2.32
CA ASN A 117 -12.40 19.92 -1.33
C ASN A 117 -13.02 18.98 -0.28
N GLY A 118 -12.30 17.93 0.09
CA GLY A 118 -12.73 16.96 1.11
C GLY A 118 -13.64 15.85 0.61
N ALA A 119 -13.92 15.78 -0.69
CA ALA A 119 -14.76 14.77 -1.29
C ALA A 119 -14.00 13.93 -2.32
N MET A 120 -14.22 12.61 -2.31
CA MET A 120 -13.68 11.70 -3.32
C MET A 120 -14.30 11.99 -4.68
N VAL A 121 -13.45 12.14 -5.70
CA VAL A 121 -13.85 12.29 -7.10
C VAL A 121 -13.50 11.07 -7.94
N TRP A 122 -12.55 10.27 -7.52
CA TRP A 122 -12.16 9.02 -8.19
C TRP A 122 -11.48 8.06 -7.22
N ASN A 123 -11.66 6.78 -7.45
CA ASN A 123 -10.92 5.73 -6.74
C ASN A 123 -10.67 4.52 -7.63
N TYR A 124 -9.63 3.76 -7.30
CA TYR A 124 -9.33 2.48 -7.92
C TYR A 124 -8.72 1.54 -6.89
N THR A 125 -9.07 0.27 -6.94
CA THR A 125 -8.52 -0.77 -6.08
C THR A 125 -8.24 -2.00 -6.91
N ASP A 126 -7.02 -2.50 -6.81
CA ASP A 126 -6.58 -3.70 -7.51
C ASP A 126 -5.93 -4.69 -6.54
N THR A 127 -5.81 -5.94 -6.99
CA THR A 127 -5.32 -7.06 -6.19
C THR A 127 -4.32 -7.87 -7.00
N ALA A 128 -3.13 -8.03 -6.47
CA ALA A 128 -2.15 -9.01 -6.93
C ALA A 128 -2.18 -10.24 -6.03
N ILE A 129 -1.93 -11.41 -6.60
CA ILE A 129 -1.89 -12.69 -5.89
C ILE A 129 -0.44 -13.17 -5.82
N LEU A 130 0.04 -13.42 -4.61
CA LEU A 130 1.41 -13.85 -4.35
C LEU A 130 1.40 -15.24 -3.71
N THR A 131 2.18 -16.17 -4.27
CA THR A 131 2.38 -17.50 -3.69
C THR A 131 3.79 -17.58 -3.12
N MET A 132 3.89 -17.64 -1.81
CA MET A 132 5.20 -17.70 -1.12
C MET A 132 5.77 -19.11 -1.21
N LYS A 133 7.10 -19.21 -1.34
CA LYS A 133 7.83 -20.48 -1.22
C LYS A 133 7.68 -21.03 0.18
N ASP A 134 7.87 -22.34 0.33
CA ASP A 134 8.09 -22.96 1.63
C ASP A 134 9.58 -22.85 1.95
N ILE A 135 9.91 -21.98 2.91
CA ILE A 135 11.27 -21.59 3.27
C ILE A 135 11.51 -21.99 4.73
N SER A 136 12.66 -22.55 5.04
CA SER A 136 13.01 -22.88 6.42
C SER A 136 13.04 -21.63 7.32
N GLU A 137 12.91 -21.80 8.62
CA GLU A 137 12.96 -20.68 9.57
C GLU A 137 14.31 -19.95 9.49
N GLU A 138 15.39 -20.68 9.27
CA GLU A 138 16.73 -20.11 9.07
C GLU A 138 16.78 -19.24 7.82
N GLY A 139 16.18 -19.69 6.72
CA GLY A 139 16.08 -18.91 5.48
C GLY A 139 15.26 -17.64 5.64
N LEU A 140 14.15 -17.68 6.40
CA LEU A 140 13.37 -16.50 6.74
C LEU A 140 14.14 -15.49 7.61
N LYS A 141 14.91 -15.99 8.59
CA LYS A 141 15.80 -15.16 9.42
C LYS A 141 16.92 -14.53 8.59
N GLU A 142 17.53 -15.32 7.68
CA GLU A 142 18.55 -14.81 6.77
C GLU A 142 17.99 -13.69 5.88
N TYR A 143 16.80 -13.88 5.31
CA TYR A 143 16.13 -12.84 4.54
C TYR A 143 15.92 -11.57 5.39
N LEU A 144 15.36 -11.70 6.59
CA LEU A 144 15.13 -10.54 7.48
C LEU A 144 16.44 -9.84 7.84
N SER A 145 17.56 -10.56 7.97
CA SER A 145 18.86 -9.94 8.29
C SER A 145 19.38 -9.00 7.19
N LYS A 146 18.93 -9.19 5.95
CA LYS A 146 19.33 -8.40 4.78
C LYS A 146 18.46 -7.14 4.58
N ILE A 147 17.28 -7.08 5.22
CA ILE A 147 16.37 -5.96 5.08
C ILE A 147 16.64 -4.90 6.16
N SER A 148 16.71 -3.63 5.75
CA SER A 148 16.76 -2.52 6.71
C SER A 148 15.42 -2.35 7.45
N ASP A 149 15.47 -1.77 8.64
CA ASP A 149 14.26 -1.45 9.40
C ASP A 149 13.34 -0.47 8.63
N GLU A 150 13.94 0.49 7.90
CA GLU A 150 13.17 1.43 7.06
C GLU A 150 12.35 0.67 6.00
N ALA A 151 12.95 -0.29 5.30
CA ALA A 151 12.25 -1.10 4.31
C ALA A 151 11.18 -2.00 4.96
N LEU A 152 11.49 -2.63 6.09
CA LEU A 152 10.56 -3.49 6.82
C LEU A 152 9.28 -2.74 7.20
N TYR A 153 9.41 -1.52 7.75
CA TYR A 153 8.26 -0.73 8.16
C TYR A 153 7.55 -0.02 6.99
N ALA A 154 8.27 0.26 5.89
CA ALA A 154 7.67 0.87 4.72
C ALA A 154 6.80 -0.12 3.92
N TYR A 155 7.31 -1.35 3.72
CA TYR A 155 6.73 -2.34 2.80
C TYR A 155 5.98 -3.50 3.48
N ASN A 156 5.82 -3.47 4.80
CA ASN A 156 5.44 -4.64 5.58
C ASN A 156 6.63 -5.63 5.61
N VAL A 157 6.39 -6.95 5.51
CA VAL A 157 7.44 -7.97 5.70
C VAL A 157 8.24 -8.32 4.44
N TYR A 158 7.89 -7.78 3.27
CA TYR A 158 8.65 -8.00 2.04
C TYR A 158 8.62 -6.81 1.08
N GLN A 159 9.73 -6.59 0.42
CA GLN A 159 9.93 -5.59 -0.63
C GLN A 159 10.14 -6.32 -1.96
N ILE A 160 9.14 -6.25 -2.84
CA ILE A 160 9.18 -6.96 -4.14
C ILE A 160 10.27 -6.42 -5.07
N GLU A 161 10.61 -5.15 -4.96
CA GLU A 161 11.63 -4.48 -5.75
C GLU A 161 13.06 -4.92 -5.42
N GLY A 162 13.22 -5.65 -4.29
CA GLY A 162 14.50 -6.14 -3.80
C GLY A 162 14.48 -7.64 -3.57
N ASP A 163 15.22 -8.07 -2.56
CA ASP A 163 15.37 -9.49 -2.19
C ASP A 163 14.04 -10.17 -1.84
N GLY A 164 13.02 -9.40 -1.50
CA GLY A 164 11.67 -9.93 -1.21
C GLY A 164 11.04 -10.68 -2.37
N ARG A 165 11.41 -10.39 -3.62
CA ARG A 165 10.94 -11.15 -4.79
C ARG A 165 11.34 -12.62 -4.72
N ASN A 166 12.49 -12.92 -4.14
CA ASN A 166 13.02 -14.28 -4.03
C ASN A 166 12.21 -15.17 -3.07
N LEU A 167 11.36 -14.59 -2.24
CA LEU A 167 10.47 -15.33 -1.34
C LEU A 167 9.30 -15.99 -2.08
N PHE A 168 9.02 -15.61 -3.33
CA PHE A 168 7.83 -16.05 -4.04
C PHE A 168 8.12 -17.06 -5.14
N LEU A 169 7.25 -18.08 -5.22
CA LEU A 169 7.17 -19.03 -6.35
C LEU A 169 6.52 -18.36 -7.54
N HIS A 170 5.45 -17.62 -7.27
CA HIS A 170 4.59 -17.05 -8.29
C HIS A 170 3.98 -15.74 -7.82
N ILE A 171 3.89 -14.77 -8.73
CA ILE A 171 3.30 -13.46 -8.53
C ILE A 171 2.40 -13.18 -9.73
N GLU A 172 1.09 -13.03 -9.48
CA GLU A 172 0.07 -12.74 -10.49
C GLU A 172 -0.52 -11.34 -10.23
N GLY A 173 -0.67 -10.55 -11.27
CA GLY A 173 -1.29 -9.21 -11.19
C GLY A 173 -0.50 -8.15 -11.94
N ASP A 174 -1.03 -6.93 -11.94
CA ASP A 174 -0.37 -5.80 -12.55
C ASP A 174 0.84 -5.37 -11.70
N GLU A 175 1.97 -5.11 -12.36
CA GLU A 175 3.22 -4.73 -11.70
C GLU A 175 3.05 -3.46 -10.84
N ASP A 176 2.25 -2.50 -11.31
CA ASP A 176 1.96 -1.27 -10.56
C ASP A 176 1.21 -1.55 -9.25
N THR A 177 0.32 -2.55 -9.25
CA THR A 177 -0.39 -3.01 -8.05
C THR A 177 0.56 -3.67 -7.07
N ILE A 178 1.48 -4.49 -7.57
CA ILE A 178 2.55 -5.14 -6.80
C ILE A 178 3.46 -4.09 -6.17
N MET A 179 3.77 -3.02 -6.92
CA MET A 179 4.54 -1.85 -6.44
C MET A 179 3.74 -0.92 -5.51
N ARG A 180 2.51 -1.31 -5.16
CA ARG A 180 1.63 -0.61 -4.18
C ARG A 180 1.13 0.76 -4.61
N LEU A 181 1.20 1.07 -5.90
CA LEU A 181 0.62 2.27 -6.49
C LEU A 181 0.22 1.99 -7.94
N PRO A 182 -1.08 1.79 -8.26
CA PRO A 182 -1.57 1.52 -9.62
C PRO A 182 -1.39 2.75 -10.54
N ILE A 183 -0.16 2.99 -10.95
CA ILE A 183 0.25 4.26 -11.61
C ILE A 183 -0.40 4.44 -12.98
N LYS A 184 -0.62 3.35 -13.74
CA LYS A 184 -1.29 3.41 -15.05
C LYS A 184 -2.70 3.99 -14.91
N LYS A 185 -3.45 3.53 -13.90
CA LYS A 185 -4.83 4.01 -13.65
C LYS A 185 -4.87 5.45 -13.16
N ILE A 186 -3.89 5.84 -12.36
CA ILE A 186 -3.72 7.25 -11.96
C ILE A 186 -3.45 8.12 -13.18
N LYS A 187 -2.54 7.71 -14.08
CA LYS A 187 -2.24 8.44 -15.33
C LYS A 187 -3.47 8.56 -16.24
N GLU A 188 -4.19 7.47 -16.45
CA GLU A 188 -5.42 7.46 -17.22
C GLU A 188 -6.42 8.50 -16.69
N TYR A 189 -6.63 8.54 -15.36
CA TYR A 189 -7.51 9.52 -14.75
C TYR A 189 -7.00 10.95 -14.92
N LEU A 190 -5.73 11.23 -14.62
CA LEU A 190 -5.15 12.57 -14.71
C LEU A 190 -5.15 13.12 -16.14
N ASN A 191 -4.93 12.28 -17.15
CA ASN A 191 -4.95 12.67 -18.56
C ASN A 191 -6.37 13.02 -19.04
N ASN A 192 -7.39 12.43 -18.45
CA ASN A 192 -8.79 12.67 -18.76
C ASN A 192 -9.42 13.77 -17.88
N TYR A 193 -8.71 14.21 -16.85
CA TYR A 193 -9.17 15.28 -15.98
C TYR A 193 -8.95 16.64 -16.64
N LYS A 194 -10.04 17.31 -17.02
CA LYS A 194 -10.04 18.64 -17.68
C LYS A 194 -10.43 19.73 -16.70
#